data_40ff3ae26459086e2cf6757c12fd7569
#
_entry.id   40ff3ae26459086e2cf6757c12fd7569
#
_cell.length_a   1.000
_cell.length_b   1.000
_cell.length_c   1.000
_cell.angle_alpha   90.00
_cell.angle_beta   90.00
_cell.angle_gamma   90.00
#
_symmetry.space_group_name_H-M   'P 1'
#
loop_
_entity.id
_entity.type
_entity.pdbx_description
1 polymer ?
#
loop_
_entity_poly.entity_id
_entity_poly.type
_entity_poly.pdbx_seq_one_letter_code
_entity_poly.pdbx_strand_id
1 'polypeptide(L)'
;MVHVPVSLRRSLLCLATLSAVFASTASQADDTSTWQSVRQAGVLRCGAAVSPPYVMRDPKTGDYSGMFPWLCKAFGENVLHVKVQFVDTSWDNIVAGLQSDKWDLSLSLNDTPERRKAISFSAPAVEYSVTLAYNKRNPKLPKSIQSIADIDKPGTVITVMSGTVQDRAITGAVKQAQIMRLPGFDETRLALMSKRADLLADEKITNRMLIEAHRDWAVAFNPTPPLAPQGIAFGVRKETSAADLAVFNTFIENEKKSGDMEKLLQASIKETLAQTQGN
;
A
#
# COMPACT_ATOMS: atom_id res chain seq x y z
N MET A 1 97.32 29.70 31.48
CA MET A 1 97.05 30.92 32.32
C MET A 1 96.02 31.78 31.63
N VAL A 2 95.02 32.23 32.38
CA VAL A 2 94.17 33.37 32.15
C VAL A 2 92.83 33.00 31.33
N HIS A 3 91.85 32.73 32.01
CA HIS A 3 90.64 33.40 32.49
C HIS A 3 89.70 33.97 31.44
N VAL A 4 88.50 33.35 31.40
CA VAL A 4 87.06 33.67 31.25
C VAL A 4 86.70 35.17 31.27
N PRO A 5 85.54 35.65 30.68
CA PRO A 5 84.24 35.24 31.25
C PRO A 5 83.07 35.09 30.22
N VAL A 6 82.13 34.36 30.76
CA VAL A 6 80.75 34.12 30.33
C VAL A 6 79.95 35.41 30.18
N SER A 7 79.16 35.51 29.10
CA SER A 7 77.99 36.39 29.04
C SER A 7 76.74 35.64 28.62
N LEU A 8 75.85 35.59 29.55
CA LEU A 8 74.50 35.03 29.49
C LEU A 8 73.63 35.87 28.53
N ARG A 9 73.15 35.31 27.45
CA ARG A 9 72.06 35.89 26.70
C ARG A 9 70.85 34.96 26.76
N ARG A 10 69.86 35.42 27.54
CA ARG A 10 68.50 34.85 27.60
C ARG A 10 67.81 35.08 26.25
N SER A 11 67.56 34.02 25.49
CA SER A 11 66.62 34.04 24.36
C SER A 11 65.26 33.56 24.84
N LEU A 12 64.29 34.45 24.88
CA LEU A 12 62.90 34.09 25.05
C LEU A 12 62.42 33.37 23.79
N LEU A 13 62.12 32.06 23.93
CA LEU A 13 61.34 31.35 22.92
C LEU A 13 59.83 31.64 23.18
N CYS A 14 59.22 32.44 22.34
CA CYS A 14 57.78 32.54 22.22
C CYS A 14 57.25 31.26 21.56
N LEU A 15 56.62 30.39 22.36
CA LEU A 15 55.87 29.26 21.86
C LEU A 15 54.51 29.79 21.36
N ALA A 16 54.36 29.98 20.08
CA ALA A 16 53.09 30.21 19.42
C ALA A 16 52.35 28.87 19.29
N THR A 17 51.42 28.59 20.20
CA THR A 17 50.46 27.46 20.09
C THR A 17 49.44 27.76 19.00
N LEU A 18 49.64 27.16 17.86
CA LEU A 18 48.67 27.16 16.73
C LEU A 18 47.53 26.21 17.10
N SER A 19 46.45 26.75 17.71
CA SER A 19 45.21 26.01 17.94
C SER A 19 44.49 25.79 16.61
N ALA A 20 44.69 24.62 16.02
CA ALA A 20 43.90 24.18 14.87
C ALA A 20 42.46 23.88 15.36
N VAL A 21 41.55 24.81 15.12
CA VAL A 21 40.13 24.60 15.23
C VAL A 21 39.73 23.64 14.10
N PHE A 22 39.62 22.36 14.41
CA PHE A 22 38.90 21.42 13.55
C PHE A 22 37.43 21.80 13.62
N ALA A 23 36.98 22.62 12.67
CA ALA A 23 35.58 22.74 12.36
C ALA A 23 35.11 21.37 11.84
N SER A 24 34.54 20.56 12.70
CA SER A 24 33.78 19.37 12.32
C SER A 24 32.60 19.87 11.48
N THR A 25 32.76 19.90 10.16
CA THR A 25 31.62 19.94 9.26
C THR A 25 30.87 18.64 9.50
N ALA A 26 29.86 18.70 10.38
CA ALA A 26 28.84 17.68 10.41
C ALA A 26 28.31 17.61 8.96
N SER A 27 28.67 16.57 8.24
CA SER A 27 28.04 16.20 6.99
C SER A 27 26.59 15.98 7.37
N GLN A 28 25.75 17.02 7.22
CA GLN A 28 24.33 16.81 7.06
C GLN A 28 24.24 15.91 5.83
N ALA A 29 23.95 14.64 6.06
CA ALA A 29 23.41 13.79 5.02
C ALA A 29 22.28 14.63 4.42
N ASP A 30 22.43 15.04 3.18
CA ASP A 30 21.43 15.76 2.43
C ASP A 30 20.25 14.78 2.32
N ASP A 31 19.34 14.87 3.27
CA ASP A 31 18.12 14.08 3.28
C ASP A 31 17.26 14.68 2.17
N THR A 32 17.67 14.36 0.92
CA THR A 32 17.02 14.90 -0.27
C THR A 32 15.57 14.51 -0.20
N SER A 33 14.69 15.50 -0.02
CA SER A 33 13.25 15.30 0.05
C SER A 33 12.79 14.40 -1.10
N THR A 34 12.02 13.38 -0.79
CA THR A 34 11.41 12.47 -1.78
C THR A 34 10.71 13.27 -2.88
N TRP A 35 9.93 14.30 -2.48
CA TRP A 35 9.20 15.11 -3.45
C TRP A 35 10.09 16.07 -4.23
N GLN A 36 11.22 16.50 -3.67
CA GLN A 36 12.21 17.26 -4.41
C GLN A 36 12.86 16.42 -5.51
N SER A 37 13.24 15.18 -5.21
CA SER A 37 13.78 14.23 -6.19
C SER A 37 12.78 13.95 -7.31
N VAL A 38 11.50 13.75 -6.98
CA VAL A 38 10.40 13.57 -7.95
C VAL A 38 10.24 14.81 -8.84
N ARG A 39 10.29 16.03 -8.26
CA ARG A 39 10.25 17.27 -9.06
C ARG A 39 11.44 17.42 -9.99
N GLN A 40 12.64 17.06 -9.55
CA GLN A 40 13.85 17.08 -10.39
C GLN A 40 13.77 16.06 -11.53
N ALA A 41 13.21 14.88 -11.28
CA ALA A 41 12.96 13.86 -12.30
C ALA A 41 11.83 14.24 -13.27
N GLY A 42 10.95 15.19 -12.91
CA GLY A 42 9.82 15.63 -13.71
C GLY A 42 8.70 14.60 -13.84
N VAL A 43 8.73 13.53 -13.06
CA VAL A 43 7.76 12.44 -13.12
C VAL A 43 7.55 11.82 -11.75
N LEU A 44 6.29 11.58 -11.37
CA LEU A 44 5.87 10.78 -10.23
C LEU A 44 5.50 9.38 -10.73
N ARG A 45 6.23 8.36 -10.31
CA ARG A 45 5.99 6.97 -10.68
C ARG A 45 5.09 6.31 -9.64
N CYS A 46 3.98 5.71 -10.07
CA CYS A 46 2.99 5.09 -9.22
C CYS A 46 2.88 3.60 -9.53
N GLY A 47 3.38 2.72 -8.64
CA GLY A 47 3.23 1.26 -8.74
C GLY A 47 1.78 0.86 -8.49
N ALA A 48 1.16 0.24 -9.48
CA ALA A 48 -0.27 -0.08 -9.50
C ALA A 48 -0.51 -1.58 -9.69
N ALA A 49 -1.04 -2.24 -8.65
CA ALA A 49 -1.62 -3.59 -8.75
C ALA A 49 -3.14 -3.47 -8.80
N VAL A 50 -3.76 -4.17 -9.76
CA VAL A 50 -5.21 -4.10 -9.97
C VAL A 50 -5.97 -4.58 -8.72
N SER A 51 -6.91 -3.76 -8.27
CA SER A 51 -7.73 -3.97 -7.08
C SER A 51 -9.03 -3.14 -7.16
N PRO A 52 -10.01 -3.53 -7.97
CA PRO A 52 -11.28 -2.80 -8.05
C PRO A 52 -12.01 -2.78 -6.71
N PRO A 53 -12.68 -1.67 -6.35
CA PRO A 53 -12.89 -0.46 -7.14
C PRO A 53 -11.79 0.59 -6.99
N TYR A 54 -10.71 0.29 -6.27
CA TYR A 54 -9.67 1.26 -5.89
C TYR A 54 -8.68 1.54 -7.01
N VAL A 55 -8.23 0.49 -7.70
CA VAL A 55 -7.28 0.53 -8.82
C VAL A 55 -7.82 -0.38 -9.91
N MET A 56 -8.29 0.21 -11.00
CA MET A 56 -8.79 -0.50 -12.18
C MET A 56 -7.82 -0.27 -13.35
N ARG A 57 -7.82 -1.19 -14.30
CA ARG A 57 -7.03 -1.07 -15.53
C ARG A 57 -7.87 -1.49 -16.72
N ASP A 58 -7.97 -0.63 -17.70
CA ASP A 58 -8.64 -0.97 -18.96
C ASP A 58 -7.78 -2.01 -19.73
N PRO A 59 -8.33 -3.19 -20.04
CA PRO A 59 -7.56 -4.25 -20.71
C PRO A 59 -7.24 -3.92 -22.19
N LYS A 60 -7.93 -2.95 -22.81
CA LYS A 60 -7.73 -2.55 -24.20
C LYS A 60 -6.70 -1.45 -24.35
N THR A 61 -6.80 -0.40 -23.51
CA THR A 61 -5.92 0.77 -23.57
C THR A 61 -4.73 0.65 -22.61
N GLY A 62 -4.86 -0.13 -21.54
CA GLY A 62 -3.89 -0.21 -20.47
C GLY A 62 -3.98 0.93 -19.46
N ASP A 63 -4.96 1.84 -19.62
CA ASP A 63 -5.13 3.00 -18.76
C ASP A 63 -5.60 2.60 -17.36
N TYR A 64 -5.06 3.31 -16.36
CA TYR A 64 -5.45 3.14 -14.98
C TYR A 64 -6.54 4.14 -14.58
N SER A 65 -7.57 3.65 -13.88
CA SER A 65 -8.68 4.41 -13.31
C SER A 65 -8.99 3.98 -11.88
N GLY A 66 -9.90 4.69 -11.22
CA GLY A 66 -10.27 4.47 -9.84
C GLY A 66 -9.71 5.52 -8.89
N MET A 67 -10.08 5.41 -7.61
CA MET A 67 -9.79 6.44 -6.62
C MET A 67 -8.28 6.67 -6.41
N PHE A 68 -7.49 5.61 -6.25
CA PHE A 68 -6.06 5.74 -6.00
C PHE A 68 -5.25 6.25 -7.19
N PRO A 69 -5.49 5.80 -8.44
CA PRO A 69 -4.90 6.41 -9.62
C PRO A 69 -5.26 7.89 -9.76
N TRP A 70 -6.51 8.26 -9.48
CA TRP A 70 -6.92 9.67 -9.51
C TRP A 70 -6.15 10.50 -8.47
N LEU A 71 -6.09 10.04 -7.21
CA LEU A 71 -5.32 10.71 -6.16
C LEU A 71 -3.84 10.84 -6.51
N CYS A 72 -3.23 9.81 -7.12
CA CYS A 72 -1.86 9.88 -7.58
C CYS A 72 -1.67 10.96 -8.65
N LYS A 73 -2.56 11.02 -9.66
CA LYS A 73 -2.56 12.10 -10.67
C LYS A 73 -2.73 13.48 -10.04
N ALA A 74 -3.73 13.65 -9.19
CA ALA A 74 -4.00 14.92 -8.54
C ALA A 74 -2.82 15.41 -7.68
N PHE A 75 -2.15 14.51 -6.95
CA PHE A 75 -0.96 14.86 -6.19
C PHE A 75 0.22 15.24 -7.09
N GLY A 76 0.51 14.44 -8.11
CA GLY A 76 1.60 14.68 -9.04
C GLY A 76 1.42 15.99 -9.82
N GLU A 77 0.24 16.21 -10.39
CA GLU A 77 -0.02 17.34 -11.27
C GLU A 77 -0.29 18.64 -10.51
N ASN A 78 -1.12 18.60 -9.44
CA ASN A 78 -1.56 19.80 -8.74
C ASN A 78 -0.66 20.22 -7.57
N VAL A 79 0.06 19.28 -6.94
CA VAL A 79 0.91 19.57 -5.77
C VAL A 79 2.39 19.53 -6.13
N LEU A 80 2.84 18.52 -6.88
CA LEU A 80 4.23 18.40 -7.27
C LEU A 80 4.56 19.11 -8.60
N HIS A 81 3.56 19.37 -9.43
CA HIS A 81 3.68 19.98 -10.79
C HIS A 81 4.56 19.12 -11.73
N VAL A 82 4.36 17.82 -11.70
CA VAL A 82 5.08 16.85 -12.53
C VAL A 82 4.11 15.94 -13.28
N LYS A 83 4.60 15.25 -14.32
CA LYS A 83 3.86 14.19 -14.99
C LYS A 83 3.68 12.99 -14.06
N VAL A 84 2.65 12.18 -14.30
CA VAL A 84 2.41 10.94 -13.57
C VAL A 84 2.56 9.76 -14.52
N GLN A 85 3.26 8.72 -14.06
CA GLN A 85 3.43 7.46 -14.76
C GLN A 85 2.97 6.30 -13.88
N PHE A 86 2.05 5.48 -14.38
CA PHE A 86 1.70 4.23 -13.72
C PHE A 86 2.65 3.13 -14.16
N VAL A 87 3.10 2.34 -13.17
CA VAL A 87 3.98 1.18 -13.38
C VAL A 87 3.19 -0.06 -12.97
N ASP A 88 2.94 -0.93 -13.94
CA ASP A 88 2.22 -2.18 -13.70
C ASP A 88 3.00 -3.11 -12.76
N THR A 89 2.33 -3.70 -11.79
CA THR A 89 2.95 -4.62 -10.84
C THR A 89 1.93 -5.59 -10.25
N SER A 90 2.42 -6.58 -9.50
CA SER A 90 1.59 -7.54 -8.76
C SER A 90 1.63 -7.29 -7.25
N TRP A 91 0.69 -7.87 -6.53
CA TRP A 91 0.64 -7.79 -5.07
C TRP A 91 1.86 -8.40 -4.38
N ASP A 92 2.50 -9.41 -4.98
CA ASP A 92 3.72 -10.02 -4.46
C ASP A 92 4.94 -9.09 -4.62
N ASN A 93 4.93 -8.20 -5.62
CA ASN A 93 6.06 -7.35 -5.97
C ASN A 93 5.92 -5.89 -5.53
N ILE A 94 4.72 -5.45 -5.11
CA ILE A 94 4.42 -4.02 -4.92
C ILE A 94 5.25 -3.35 -3.81
N VAL A 95 5.64 -4.09 -2.78
CA VAL A 95 6.52 -3.59 -1.71
C VAL A 95 7.99 -3.59 -2.16
N ALA A 96 8.44 -4.70 -2.75
CA ALA A 96 9.82 -4.84 -3.21
C ALA A 96 10.20 -3.84 -4.32
N GLY A 97 9.27 -3.55 -5.22
CA GLY A 97 9.46 -2.55 -6.26
C GLY A 97 9.61 -1.13 -5.73
N LEU A 98 8.85 -0.78 -4.69
CA LEU A 98 8.99 0.50 -3.99
C LEU A 98 10.35 0.61 -3.29
N GLN A 99 10.80 -0.45 -2.60
CA GLN A 99 12.11 -0.50 -1.94
C GLN A 99 13.28 -0.41 -2.93
N SER A 100 13.11 -0.95 -4.15
CA SER A 100 14.13 -0.93 -5.21
C SER A 100 14.00 0.27 -6.17
N ASP A 101 13.28 1.31 -5.76
CA ASP A 101 13.12 2.57 -6.50
C ASP A 101 12.54 2.43 -7.92
N LYS A 102 11.71 1.41 -8.14
CA LYS A 102 10.98 1.24 -9.43
C LYS A 102 9.83 2.24 -9.57
N TRP A 103 9.28 2.69 -8.44
CA TRP A 103 8.25 3.74 -8.34
C TRP A 103 8.37 4.50 -7.03
N ASP A 104 7.68 5.62 -6.93
CA ASP A 104 7.72 6.55 -5.80
C ASP A 104 6.55 6.36 -4.83
N LEU A 105 5.40 5.93 -5.35
CA LEU A 105 4.19 5.60 -4.60
C LEU A 105 3.70 4.20 -4.96
N SER A 106 3.32 3.41 -3.98
CA SER A 106 2.54 2.18 -4.18
C SER A 106 1.07 2.45 -3.88
N LEU A 107 0.20 2.14 -4.84
CA LEU A 107 -1.23 2.43 -4.72
C LEU A 107 -1.98 1.39 -3.90
N SER A 108 -2.98 1.83 -3.13
CA SER A 108 -4.00 0.99 -2.47
C SER A 108 -3.45 -0.10 -1.56
N LEU A 109 -2.41 0.22 -0.77
CA LEU A 109 -1.80 -0.74 0.15
C LEU A 109 -2.48 -0.73 1.52
N ASN A 110 -2.76 -1.92 2.01
CA ASN A 110 -3.11 -2.10 3.41
C ASN A 110 -1.92 -1.76 4.31
N ASP A 111 -2.15 -0.89 5.26
CA ASP A 111 -1.20 -0.46 6.26
C ASP A 111 -1.06 -1.51 7.36
N THR A 112 -0.10 -2.41 7.22
CA THR A 112 0.13 -3.49 8.16
C THR A 112 1.42 -3.32 8.94
N PRO A 113 1.51 -3.82 10.20
CA PRO A 113 2.74 -3.79 10.98
C PRO A 113 3.92 -4.45 10.24
N GLU A 114 3.66 -5.48 9.45
CA GLU A 114 4.68 -6.17 8.66
C GLU A 114 5.23 -5.29 7.54
N ARG A 115 4.34 -4.69 6.74
CA ARG A 115 4.75 -3.76 5.67
C ARG A 115 5.44 -2.52 6.22
N ARG A 116 5.03 -2.02 7.39
CA ARG A 116 5.66 -0.88 8.07
C ARG A 116 7.14 -1.13 8.44
N LYS A 117 7.59 -2.38 8.52
CA LYS A 117 9.01 -2.70 8.68
C LYS A 117 9.82 -2.34 7.43
N ALA A 118 9.23 -2.49 6.27
CA ALA A 118 9.87 -2.35 4.96
C ALA A 118 9.65 -0.98 4.30
N ILE A 119 8.50 -0.37 4.51
CA ILE A 119 8.06 0.88 3.88
C ILE A 119 7.36 1.78 4.89
N SER A 120 7.12 3.04 4.51
CA SER A 120 6.26 3.98 5.25
C SER A 120 4.91 4.14 4.55
N PHE A 121 3.94 4.73 5.23
CA PHE A 121 2.57 4.87 4.74
C PHE A 121 2.07 6.31 4.88
N SER A 122 1.23 6.73 3.95
CA SER A 122 0.41 7.94 4.11
C SER A 122 -0.66 7.74 5.19
N ALA A 123 -1.39 8.81 5.51
CA ALA A 123 -2.69 8.68 6.17
C ALA A 123 -3.60 7.74 5.34
N PRO A 124 -4.45 6.92 6.00
CA PRO A 124 -5.33 5.99 5.30
C PRO A 124 -6.39 6.74 4.50
N ALA A 125 -6.61 6.31 3.26
CA ALA A 125 -7.65 6.83 2.40
C ALA A 125 -9.00 6.14 2.66
N VAL A 126 -8.99 4.84 2.97
CA VAL A 126 -10.18 3.99 3.16
C VAL A 126 -10.00 3.06 4.35
N GLU A 127 -11.08 2.72 5.03
CA GLU A 127 -11.12 1.67 6.03
C GLU A 127 -11.29 0.29 5.38
N TYR A 128 -10.60 -0.71 5.94
CA TYR A 128 -10.52 -2.05 5.41
C TYR A 128 -10.86 -3.12 6.46
N SER A 129 -11.53 -4.17 6.04
CA SER A 129 -11.63 -5.44 6.75
C SER A 129 -11.88 -6.59 5.78
N VAL A 130 -11.43 -7.80 6.15
CA VAL A 130 -11.63 -9.01 5.34
C VAL A 130 -12.99 -9.64 5.67
N THR A 131 -13.74 -9.95 4.62
CA THR A 131 -15.00 -10.68 4.67
C THR A 131 -14.93 -11.88 3.73
N LEU A 132 -15.93 -12.76 3.78
CA LEU A 132 -15.99 -13.90 2.87
C LEU A 132 -17.33 -13.90 2.11
N ALA A 133 -17.24 -13.90 0.77
CA ALA A 133 -18.43 -14.10 -0.07
C ALA A 133 -18.60 -15.60 -0.38
N TYR A 134 -19.83 -16.07 -0.43
CA TYR A 134 -20.12 -17.47 -0.75
C TYR A 134 -21.50 -17.62 -1.41
N ASN A 135 -21.72 -18.78 -2.03
CA ASN A 135 -23.02 -19.13 -2.60
C ASN A 135 -23.91 -19.74 -1.51
N LYS A 136 -25.04 -19.07 -1.16
CA LYS A 136 -26.01 -19.54 -0.16
C LYS A 136 -26.66 -20.90 -0.50
N ARG A 137 -26.51 -21.37 -1.76
CA ARG A 137 -27.01 -22.67 -2.23
C ARG A 137 -25.92 -23.74 -2.24
N ASN A 138 -24.70 -23.45 -1.75
CA ASN A 138 -23.61 -24.43 -1.70
C ASN A 138 -23.93 -25.51 -0.65
N PRO A 139 -24.10 -26.79 -1.03
CA PRO A 139 -24.46 -27.86 -0.11
C PRO A 139 -23.36 -28.24 0.88
N LYS A 140 -22.11 -27.83 0.64
CA LYS A 140 -20.98 -28.06 1.56
C LYS A 140 -20.97 -27.09 2.73
N LEU A 141 -21.67 -25.97 2.63
CA LEU A 141 -21.69 -24.91 3.63
C LEU A 141 -23.00 -24.93 4.43
N PRO A 142 -22.98 -24.51 5.70
CA PRO A 142 -24.21 -24.33 6.45
C PRO A 142 -25.08 -23.23 5.81
N LYS A 143 -26.39 -23.29 6.03
CA LYS A 143 -27.34 -22.28 5.50
C LYS A 143 -27.00 -20.85 5.92
N SER A 144 -26.40 -20.69 7.09
CA SER A 144 -25.89 -19.43 7.61
C SER A 144 -24.56 -19.70 8.31
N ILE A 145 -23.53 -18.96 7.94
CA ILE A 145 -22.19 -19.02 8.55
C ILE A 145 -22.18 -17.99 9.68
N GLN A 146 -21.86 -18.44 10.90
CA GLN A 146 -21.80 -17.60 12.10
C GLN A 146 -20.37 -17.37 12.57
N SER A 147 -19.46 -18.28 12.23
CA SER A 147 -18.07 -18.25 12.70
C SER A 147 -17.10 -18.83 11.68
N ILE A 148 -15.81 -18.58 11.84
CA ILE A 148 -14.75 -19.21 11.05
C ILE A 148 -14.78 -20.74 11.21
N ALA A 149 -15.14 -21.24 12.39
CA ALA A 149 -15.24 -22.68 12.63
C ALA A 149 -16.27 -23.40 11.75
N ASP A 150 -17.29 -22.68 11.27
CA ASP A 150 -18.30 -23.24 10.36
C ASP A 150 -17.76 -23.55 8.98
N ILE A 151 -16.69 -22.84 8.56
CA ILE A 151 -16.08 -22.97 7.25
C ILE A 151 -14.70 -23.63 7.28
N ASP A 152 -14.06 -23.69 8.45
CA ASP A 152 -12.75 -24.36 8.62
C ASP A 152 -12.94 -25.88 8.72
N LYS A 153 -13.30 -26.50 7.62
CA LYS A 153 -13.60 -27.94 7.51
C LYS A 153 -12.77 -28.59 6.40
N PRO A 154 -12.38 -29.87 6.56
CA PRO A 154 -11.79 -30.63 5.46
C PRO A 154 -12.70 -30.61 4.22
N GLY A 155 -12.13 -30.34 3.06
CA GLY A 155 -12.86 -30.26 1.77
C GLY A 155 -13.53 -28.90 1.49
N THR A 156 -13.49 -27.94 2.41
CA THR A 156 -13.84 -26.54 2.12
C THR A 156 -12.66 -25.88 1.40
N VAL A 157 -12.93 -25.16 0.30
CA VAL A 157 -11.93 -24.43 -0.50
C VAL A 157 -12.24 -22.95 -0.41
N ILE A 158 -11.26 -22.18 0.07
CA ILE A 158 -11.35 -20.70 0.16
C ILE A 158 -10.37 -20.12 -0.84
N THR A 159 -10.89 -19.37 -1.82
CA THR A 159 -10.02 -18.65 -2.77
C THR A 159 -9.63 -17.29 -2.24
N VAL A 160 -8.42 -16.86 -2.56
CA VAL A 160 -7.86 -15.57 -2.16
C VAL A 160 -6.79 -15.11 -3.15
N MET A 161 -6.62 -13.79 -3.28
CA MET A 161 -5.54 -13.22 -4.09
C MET A 161 -4.20 -13.33 -3.35
N SER A 162 -3.18 -13.91 -4.02
CA SER A 162 -1.85 -14.13 -3.46
C SER A 162 -1.16 -12.82 -3.04
N GLY A 163 -0.35 -12.88 -1.96
CA GLY A 163 0.46 -11.74 -1.49
C GLY A 163 -0.30 -10.62 -0.80
N THR A 164 -1.61 -10.76 -0.60
CA THR A 164 -2.48 -9.74 -0.03
C THR A 164 -2.65 -9.87 1.49
N VAL A 165 -3.30 -8.89 2.12
CA VAL A 165 -3.69 -8.95 3.53
C VAL A 165 -4.71 -10.03 3.77
N GLN A 166 -5.70 -10.20 2.87
CA GLN A 166 -6.71 -11.22 2.98
C GLN A 166 -6.11 -12.63 2.91
N ASP A 167 -5.06 -12.85 2.11
CA ASP A 167 -4.33 -14.12 2.09
C ASP A 167 -3.74 -14.44 3.48
N ARG A 168 -3.01 -13.50 4.06
CA ARG A 168 -2.45 -13.69 5.41
C ARG A 168 -3.52 -13.84 6.48
N ALA A 169 -4.58 -13.03 6.41
CA ALA A 169 -5.67 -13.07 7.39
C ALA A 169 -6.40 -14.41 7.39
N ILE A 170 -6.75 -14.92 6.20
CA ILE A 170 -7.46 -16.21 6.10
C ILE A 170 -6.54 -17.38 6.42
N THR A 171 -5.26 -17.30 6.02
CA THR A 171 -4.26 -18.32 6.36
C THR A 171 -4.07 -18.45 7.87
N GLY A 172 -4.08 -17.35 8.60
CA GLY A 172 -4.02 -17.36 10.06
C GLY A 172 -5.30 -17.83 10.76
N ALA A 173 -6.46 -17.67 10.10
CA ALA A 173 -7.76 -17.94 10.68
C ALA A 173 -8.22 -19.39 10.51
N VAL A 174 -7.79 -20.10 9.47
CA VAL A 174 -8.20 -21.50 9.18
C VAL A 174 -7.04 -22.48 9.31
N LYS A 175 -7.37 -23.74 9.65
CA LYS A 175 -6.40 -24.82 9.84
C LYS A 175 -6.71 -26.05 8.99
N GLN A 176 -7.97 -26.27 8.62
CA GLN A 176 -8.45 -27.47 7.93
C GLN A 176 -8.93 -27.19 6.52
N ALA A 177 -9.47 -25.99 6.28
CA ALA A 177 -9.90 -25.57 4.95
C ALA A 177 -8.70 -25.37 4.02
N GLN A 178 -8.86 -25.73 2.76
CA GLN A 178 -7.85 -25.53 1.73
C GLN A 178 -7.89 -24.07 1.23
N ILE A 179 -6.72 -23.43 1.14
CA ILE A 179 -6.58 -22.09 0.58
C ILE A 179 -6.10 -22.19 -0.87
N MET A 180 -6.93 -21.70 -1.81
CA MET A 180 -6.62 -21.59 -3.22
C MET A 180 -6.13 -20.17 -3.51
N ARG A 181 -4.81 -20.00 -3.67
CA ARG A 181 -4.17 -18.72 -3.99
C ARG A 181 -4.15 -18.51 -5.50
N LEU A 182 -4.67 -17.39 -5.97
CA LEU A 182 -4.70 -17.01 -7.37
C LEU A 182 -4.06 -15.62 -7.55
N PRO A 183 -3.49 -15.32 -8.73
CA PRO A 183 -2.65 -14.14 -8.91
C PRO A 183 -3.46 -12.84 -9.03
N GLY A 184 -4.73 -12.89 -9.40
CA GLY A 184 -5.50 -11.71 -9.72
C GLY A 184 -6.93 -11.73 -9.17
N PHE A 185 -7.54 -10.57 -9.30
CA PHE A 185 -8.89 -10.29 -8.84
C PHE A 185 -9.94 -11.13 -9.58
N ASP A 186 -9.86 -11.17 -10.93
CA ASP A 186 -10.84 -11.88 -11.75
C ASP A 186 -10.76 -13.39 -11.56
N GLU A 187 -9.55 -13.93 -11.44
CA GLU A 187 -9.33 -15.36 -11.23
C GLU A 187 -9.94 -15.82 -9.89
N THR A 188 -9.85 -15.03 -8.83
CA THR A 188 -10.45 -15.38 -7.54
C THR A 188 -11.96 -15.36 -7.59
N ARG A 189 -12.56 -14.38 -8.25
CA ARG A 189 -14.01 -14.31 -8.48
C ARG A 189 -14.51 -15.46 -9.33
N LEU A 190 -13.84 -15.74 -10.44
CA LEU A 190 -14.16 -16.85 -11.32
C LEU A 190 -14.07 -18.21 -10.61
N ALA A 191 -13.13 -18.38 -9.66
CA ALA A 191 -13.03 -19.60 -8.88
C ALA A 191 -14.27 -19.83 -8.01
N LEU A 192 -14.81 -18.78 -7.38
CA LEU A 192 -16.07 -18.85 -6.63
C LEU A 192 -17.26 -19.10 -7.57
N MET A 193 -17.39 -18.33 -8.66
CA MET A 193 -18.51 -18.40 -9.60
C MET A 193 -18.57 -19.77 -10.30
N SER A 194 -17.43 -20.34 -10.67
CA SER A 194 -17.32 -21.68 -11.29
C SER A 194 -17.37 -22.84 -10.28
N LYS A 195 -17.57 -22.55 -8.98
CA LYS A 195 -17.63 -23.54 -7.90
C LYS A 195 -16.33 -24.35 -7.71
N ARG A 196 -15.19 -23.84 -8.20
CA ARG A 196 -13.85 -24.37 -7.87
C ARG A 196 -13.44 -24.02 -6.44
N ALA A 197 -13.99 -22.91 -5.91
CA ALA A 197 -13.89 -22.54 -4.50
C ALA A 197 -15.29 -22.43 -3.89
N ASP A 198 -15.37 -22.67 -2.60
CA ASP A 198 -16.62 -22.58 -1.82
C ASP A 198 -16.84 -21.17 -1.27
N LEU A 199 -15.75 -20.46 -0.96
CA LEU A 199 -15.76 -19.08 -0.45
C LEU A 199 -14.66 -18.25 -1.15
N LEU A 200 -14.89 -16.92 -1.20
CA LEU A 200 -13.92 -15.90 -1.61
C LEU A 200 -13.60 -15.02 -0.40
N ALA A 201 -12.35 -15.05 0.06
CA ALA A 201 -11.86 -14.11 1.06
C ALA A 201 -11.36 -12.84 0.36
N ASP A 202 -12.05 -11.72 0.59
CA ASP A 202 -11.68 -10.43 0.02
C ASP A 202 -12.13 -9.28 0.93
N GLU A 203 -11.81 -8.07 0.53
CA GLU A 203 -12.16 -6.84 1.19
C GLU A 203 -13.70 -6.64 1.19
N LYS A 204 -14.20 -6.00 2.25
CA LYS A 204 -15.64 -5.83 2.49
C LYS A 204 -16.38 -5.14 1.33
N ILE A 205 -15.81 -4.07 0.75
CA ILE A 205 -16.44 -3.34 -0.36
C ILE A 205 -16.42 -4.18 -1.63
N THR A 206 -15.32 -4.86 -1.92
CA THR A 206 -15.17 -5.77 -3.07
C THR A 206 -16.19 -6.90 -3.02
N ASN A 207 -16.32 -7.57 -1.86
CA ASN A 207 -17.31 -8.62 -1.69
C ASN A 207 -18.75 -8.09 -1.75
N ARG A 208 -19.02 -6.88 -1.21
CA ARG A 208 -20.32 -6.23 -1.35
C ARG A 208 -20.69 -6.03 -2.82
N MET A 209 -19.76 -5.58 -3.66
CA MET A 209 -19.99 -5.41 -5.09
C MET A 209 -20.35 -6.74 -5.77
N LEU A 210 -19.60 -7.83 -5.46
CA LEU A 210 -19.93 -9.16 -5.96
C LEU A 210 -21.36 -9.58 -5.56
N ILE A 211 -21.74 -9.32 -4.32
CA ILE A 211 -23.09 -9.66 -3.81
C ILE A 211 -24.16 -8.81 -4.49
N GLU A 212 -23.92 -7.53 -4.71
CA GLU A 212 -24.86 -6.65 -5.41
C GLU A 212 -25.06 -7.07 -6.86
N ALA A 213 -24.02 -7.55 -7.53
CA ALA A 213 -24.09 -8.11 -8.89
C ALA A 213 -24.83 -9.47 -8.94
N HIS A 214 -24.81 -10.24 -7.85
CA HIS A 214 -25.31 -11.63 -7.82
C HIS A 214 -26.23 -11.92 -6.63
N ARG A 215 -27.21 -11.05 -6.36
CA ARG A 215 -28.14 -11.12 -5.21
C ARG A 215 -28.94 -12.41 -5.13
N ASP A 216 -29.12 -13.09 -6.25
CA ASP A 216 -29.86 -14.36 -6.32
C ASP A 216 -29.15 -15.52 -5.59
N TRP A 217 -27.80 -15.52 -5.55
CA TRP A 217 -27.02 -16.58 -4.93
C TRP A 217 -25.94 -16.12 -3.95
N ALA A 218 -25.31 -14.96 -4.15
CA ALA A 218 -24.19 -14.51 -3.34
C ALA A 218 -24.62 -13.89 -2.03
N VAL A 219 -23.91 -14.22 -0.96
CA VAL A 219 -24.05 -13.62 0.38
C VAL A 219 -22.69 -13.47 1.04
N ALA A 220 -22.61 -12.56 2.04
CA ALA A 220 -21.39 -12.35 2.82
C ALA A 220 -21.47 -13.04 4.19
N PHE A 221 -20.32 -13.53 4.62
CA PHE A 221 -20.00 -13.75 6.02
C PHE A 221 -19.04 -12.64 6.48
N ASN A 222 -19.46 -11.90 7.52
CA ASN A 222 -18.65 -10.87 8.15
C ASN A 222 -18.15 -11.39 9.49
N PRO A 223 -16.87 -11.78 9.61
CA PRO A 223 -16.34 -12.31 10.86
C PRO A 223 -16.46 -11.32 12.02
N THR A 224 -16.74 -11.84 13.21
CA THR A 224 -16.74 -11.08 14.45
C THR A 224 -15.82 -11.77 15.45
N PRO A 225 -14.75 -11.12 15.94
CA PRO A 225 -14.30 -9.78 15.58
C PRO A 225 -13.87 -9.66 14.10
N PRO A 226 -13.82 -8.43 13.52
CA PRO A 226 -13.41 -8.24 12.14
C PRO A 226 -12.02 -8.83 11.87
N LEU A 227 -11.84 -9.48 10.72
CA LEU A 227 -10.53 -9.97 10.28
C LEU A 227 -9.72 -8.82 9.69
N ALA A 228 -8.48 -8.69 10.16
CA ALA A 228 -7.50 -7.70 9.69
C ALA A 228 -8.06 -6.28 9.50
N PRO A 229 -8.68 -5.67 10.53
CA PRO A 229 -9.16 -4.30 10.45
C PRO A 229 -7.97 -3.34 10.34
N GLN A 230 -7.95 -2.47 9.33
CA GLN A 230 -6.87 -1.52 9.06
C GLN A 230 -7.28 -0.45 8.05
N GLY A 231 -6.35 0.46 7.71
CA GLY A 231 -6.55 1.43 6.64
C GLY A 231 -5.96 0.96 5.30
N ILE A 232 -6.51 1.43 4.20
CA ILE A 232 -5.89 1.38 2.88
C ILE A 232 -5.26 2.75 2.62
N ALA A 233 -3.96 2.75 2.31
CA ALA A 233 -3.13 3.94 2.17
C ALA A 233 -2.19 3.84 0.95
N PHE A 234 -1.42 4.89 0.72
CA PHE A 234 -0.29 4.82 -0.20
C PHE A 234 0.96 4.35 0.55
N GLY A 235 1.71 3.45 -0.07
CA GLY A 235 3.05 3.13 0.38
C GLY A 235 4.07 4.13 -0.19
N VAL A 236 5.02 4.56 0.65
CA VAL A 236 6.18 5.35 0.26
C VAL A 236 7.46 4.66 0.76
N ARG A 237 8.62 5.00 0.20
CA ARG A 237 9.89 4.45 0.67
C ARG A 237 10.08 4.70 2.16
N LYS A 238 10.79 3.80 2.83
CA LYS A 238 10.99 3.84 4.28
C LYS A 238 11.67 5.11 4.76
N GLU A 239 12.60 5.61 3.97
CA GLU A 239 13.39 6.82 4.20
C GLU A 239 12.66 8.12 3.89
N THR A 240 11.43 8.07 3.35
CA THR A 240 10.62 9.27 3.11
C THR A 240 10.48 10.08 4.41
N SER A 241 10.89 11.34 4.38
CA SER A 241 10.92 12.20 5.56
C SER A 241 9.53 12.46 6.14
N ALA A 242 9.49 12.74 7.45
CA ALA A 242 8.23 13.13 8.10
C ALA A 242 7.62 14.41 7.47
N ALA A 243 8.45 15.32 6.97
CA ALA A 243 8.01 16.53 6.28
C ALA A 243 7.34 16.19 4.94
N ASP A 244 7.93 15.30 4.15
CA ASP A 244 7.35 14.84 2.88
C ASP A 244 6.04 14.08 3.11
N LEU A 245 5.99 13.22 4.12
CA LEU A 245 4.75 12.55 4.52
C LEU A 245 3.67 13.53 4.95
N ALA A 246 4.03 14.60 5.69
CA ALA A 246 3.07 15.63 6.11
C ALA A 246 2.45 16.36 4.92
N VAL A 247 3.24 16.67 3.88
CA VAL A 247 2.73 17.28 2.62
C VAL A 247 1.70 16.35 1.98
N PHE A 248 2.03 15.06 1.83
CA PHE A 248 1.13 14.11 1.21
C PHE A 248 -0.12 13.84 2.06
N ASN A 249 0.03 13.72 3.39
CA ASN A 249 -1.09 13.50 4.30
C ASN A 249 -2.05 14.71 4.30
N THR A 250 -1.52 15.94 4.24
CA THR A 250 -2.35 17.15 4.13
C THR A 250 -3.17 17.12 2.84
N PHE A 251 -2.58 16.70 1.73
CA PHE A 251 -3.31 16.51 0.48
C PHE A 251 -4.45 15.47 0.65
N ILE A 252 -4.17 14.27 1.17
CA ILE A 252 -5.18 13.22 1.39
C ILE A 252 -6.33 13.72 2.29
N GLU A 253 -6.01 14.42 3.39
CA GLU A 253 -7.03 14.95 4.29
C GLU A 253 -7.89 16.06 3.65
N ASN A 254 -7.31 16.87 2.77
CA ASN A 254 -8.07 17.88 2.02
C ASN A 254 -9.04 17.20 1.03
N GLU A 255 -8.60 16.17 0.32
CA GLU A 255 -9.44 15.40 -0.60
C GLU A 255 -10.58 14.66 0.13
N LYS A 256 -10.34 14.18 1.36
CA LYS A 256 -11.41 13.65 2.22
C LYS A 256 -12.43 14.71 2.59
N LYS A 257 -11.95 15.88 3.05
CA LYS A 257 -12.83 16.98 3.51
C LYS A 257 -13.68 17.58 2.38
N SER A 258 -13.18 17.61 1.14
CA SER A 258 -13.94 18.05 -0.03
C SER A 258 -15.10 17.11 -0.37
N GLY A 259 -15.04 15.86 0.07
CA GLY A 259 -15.96 14.78 -0.30
C GLY A 259 -15.69 14.19 -1.70
N ASP A 260 -14.63 14.60 -2.37
CA ASP A 260 -14.31 14.10 -3.72
C ASP A 260 -13.84 12.67 -3.69
N MET A 261 -13.14 12.25 -2.63
CA MET A 261 -12.77 10.83 -2.45
C MET A 261 -13.99 9.90 -2.39
N GLU A 262 -15.04 10.28 -1.66
CA GLU A 262 -16.27 9.49 -1.58
C GLU A 262 -16.98 9.44 -2.94
N LYS A 263 -17.09 10.57 -3.64
CA LYS A 263 -17.66 10.63 -5.00
C LYS A 263 -16.89 9.73 -5.97
N LEU A 264 -15.55 9.77 -5.92
CA LEU A 264 -14.68 8.93 -6.75
C LEU A 264 -14.84 7.45 -6.42
N LEU A 265 -14.91 7.10 -5.15
CA LEU A 265 -15.14 5.71 -4.74
C LEU A 265 -16.49 5.22 -5.24
N GLN A 266 -17.55 5.99 -5.10
CA GLN A 266 -18.88 5.62 -5.61
C GLN A 266 -18.91 5.52 -7.14
N ALA A 267 -18.22 6.41 -7.86
CA ALA A 267 -18.07 6.31 -9.31
C ALA A 267 -17.32 5.03 -9.73
N SER A 268 -16.24 4.71 -9.05
CA SER A 268 -15.44 3.50 -9.31
C SER A 268 -16.22 2.22 -9.01
N ILE A 269 -17.03 2.20 -7.92
CA ILE A 269 -17.94 1.09 -7.62
C ILE A 269 -18.94 0.91 -8.75
N LYS A 270 -19.59 1.99 -9.20
CA LYS A 270 -20.57 1.95 -10.28
C LYS A 270 -19.95 1.44 -11.60
N GLU A 271 -18.76 1.91 -11.95
CA GLU A 271 -18.02 1.46 -13.14
C GLU A 271 -17.71 -0.05 -13.06
N THR A 272 -17.18 -0.51 -11.92
CA THR A 272 -16.86 -1.94 -11.72
C THR A 272 -18.11 -2.81 -11.82
N LEU A 273 -19.23 -2.38 -11.24
CA LEU A 273 -20.52 -3.11 -11.34
C LEU A 273 -21.03 -3.17 -12.78
N ALA A 274 -20.90 -2.09 -13.55
CA ALA A 274 -21.30 -2.07 -14.96
C ALA A 274 -20.47 -3.03 -15.82
N GLN A 275 -19.17 -3.11 -15.59
CA GLN A 275 -18.27 -4.06 -16.26
C GLN A 275 -18.60 -5.52 -15.92
N THR A 276 -19.02 -5.79 -14.70
CA THR A 276 -19.38 -7.14 -14.23
C THR A 276 -20.73 -7.62 -14.79
N GLN A 277 -21.66 -6.72 -15.12
CA GLN A 277 -22.97 -7.05 -15.67
C GLN A 277 -23.00 -7.18 -17.20
N GLY A 278 -21.96 -6.69 -17.89
CA GLY A 278 -21.83 -6.72 -19.34
C GLY A 278 -21.12 -7.98 -19.90
N ASN A 279 -20.60 -8.82 -19.02
CA ASN A 279 -19.98 -10.12 -19.32
C ASN A 279 -20.85 -11.26 -18.79
#